data_73a377ccdb0ab3aeb62f3f80641c5541
#
_entry.id   73a377ccdb0ab3aeb62f3f80641c5541
#
_cell.length_a   1.000
_cell.length_b   1.000
_cell.length_c   1.000
_cell.angle_alpha   90.00
_cell.angle_beta   90.00
_cell.angle_gamma   90.00
#
_symmetry.space_group_name_H-M   'P 1'
#
loop_
_entity.id
_entity.type
_entity.pdbx_description
1 polymer ?
#
loop_
_entity_poly.entity_id
_entity_poly.type
_entity_poly.pdbx_seq_one_letter_code
_entity_poly.pdbx_strand_id
1 'polypeptide(L)'
;FYYQKYSEPIDELLADINEQPKLMFHKLGTSQDEDELIYENPEQPRWGWSISISENNAHKILSISDGTEEKNRIYIKSNDSENFIPVIDELIGEYGYITSKGDVLFFYSTENAPNGKVSALTIKNGSYVWNNVIDESDFAIRSVNIVNEKIVINYLVDTISKIKFFDMDGNHLSDFKFELAGTMGGFGGGIN
;
A
#
# COMPACT_ATOMS: atom_id res chain seq x y z
N PHE A 1 -9.47 -15.09 -1.96
CA PHE A 1 -9.40 -13.63 -2.01
C PHE A 1 -9.81 -13.01 -0.68
N TYR A 2 -9.37 -11.77 -0.44
CA TYR A 2 -9.75 -10.98 0.74
C TYR A 2 -10.86 -10.00 0.36
N TYR A 3 -11.76 -9.70 1.31
CA TYR A 3 -12.83 -8.73 1.11
C TYR A 3 -13.27 -8.11 2.45
N GLN A 4 -13.92 -6.96 2.39
CA GLN A 4 -14.57 -6.36 3.55
C GLN A 4 -16.02 -6.82 3.62
N LYS A 5 -16.43 -7.31 4.78
CA LYS A 5 -17.81 -7.66 5.11
C LYS A 5 -18.34 -6.66 6.13
N TYR A 6 -19.46 -6.05 5.83
CA TYR A 6 -20.20 -5.21 6.76
C TYR A 6 -21.33 -6.00 7.42
N SER A 7 -21.87 -5.49 8.52
CA SER A 7 -23.09 -6.03 9.11
C SER A 7 -24.25 -5.90 8.13
N GLU A 8 -25.21 -6.83 8.19
CA GLU A 8 -26.43 -6.70 7.40
C GLU A 8 -27.20 -5.46 7.84
N PRO A 9 -27.79 -4.67 6.92
CA PRO A 9 -28.61 -3.53 7.26
C PRO A 9 -29.79 -3.95 8.15
N ILE A 10 -30.06 -3.16 9.17
CA ILE A 10 -31.17 -3.42 10.08
C ILE A 10 -32.51 -3.00 9.43
N ASP A 11 -32.47 -2.06 8.49
CA ASP A 11 -33.64 -1.50 7.81
C ASP A 11 -33.68 -1.90 6.32
N GLU A 12 -34.90 -2.20 5.81
CA GLU A 12 -35.14 -2.51 4.39
C GLU A 12 -34.79 -1.34 3.45
N LEU A 13 -34.64 -0.13 3.97
CA LEU A 13 -34.32 1.07 3.18
C LEU A 13 -32.85 1.20 2.78
N LEU A 14 -31.96 0.30 3.19
CA LEU A 14 -30.51 0.36 2.92
C LEU A 14 -29.89 1.73 3.30
N ALA A 15 -30.46 2.40 4.30
CA ALA A 15 -30.06 3.74 4.75
C ALA A 15 -29.04 3.68 5.90
N ASP A 16 -28.70 2.51 6.37
CA ASP A 16 -27.73 2.32 7.45
C ASP A 16 -26.34 2.72 7.02
N ILE A 17 -25.59 3.31 7.97
CA ILE A 17 -24.19 3.63 7.76
C ILE A 17 -23.38 2.33 7.82
N ASN A 18 -22.54 2.12 6.81
CA ASN A 18 -21.60 1.01 6.80
C ASN A 18 -20.49 1.26 7.84
N GLU A 19 -20.60 0.62 8.98
CA GLU A 19 -19.63 0.68 10.08
C GLU A 19 -19.13 -0.72 10.44
N GLN A 20 -18.03 -0.76 11.21
CA GLN A 20 -17.43 -1.99 11.73
C GLN A 20 -17.15 -3.05 10.64
N PRO A 21 -16.44 -2.71 9.57
CA PRO A 21 -16.10 -3.70 8.55
C PRO A 21 -15.25 -4.81 9.15
N LYS A 22 -15.42 -6.02 8.64
CA LYS A 22 -14.57 -7.17 8.94
C LYS A 22 -13.75 -7.50 7.71
N LEU A 23 -12.46 -7.68 7.86
CA LEU A 23 -11.62 -8.22 6.79
C LEU A 23 -11.73 -9.74 6.79
N MET A 24 -12.27 -10.29 5.74
CA MET A 24 -12.51 -11.72 5.57
C MET A 24 -11.61 -12.30 4.48
N PHE A 25 -11.30 -13.58 4.60
CA PHE A 25 -10.66 -14.35 3.54
C PHE A 25 -11.60 -15.45 3.06
N HIS A 26 -11.90 -15.46 1.77
CA HIS A 26 -12.67 -16.50 1.12
C HIS A 26 -11.76 -17.43 0.32
N LYS A 27 -11.92 -18.74 0.52
CA LYS A 27 -11.26 -19.77 -0.27
C LYS A 27 -12.18 -20.17 -1.44
N LEU A 28 -11.70 -20.03 -2.68
CA LEU A 28 -12.51 -20.40 -3.84
C LEU A 28 -12.96 -21.87 -3.79
N GLY A 29 -14.24 -22.09 -4.01
CA GLY A 29 -14.85 -23.42 -3.99
C GLY A 29 -15.43 -23.83 -2.63
N THR A 30 -15.39 -22.98 -1.61
CA THR A 30 -16.07 -23.18 -0.33
C THR A 30 -17.32 -22.30 -0.21
N SER A 31 -18.13 -22.55 0.83
CA SER A 31 -19.26 -21.68 1.19
C SER A 31 -18.76 -20.42 1.89
N GLN A 32 -19.50 -19.32 1.77
CA GLN A 32 -19.18 -18.06 2.48
C GLN A 32 -19.25 -18.21 4.02
N ASP A 33 -20.00 -19.20 4.53
CA ASP A 33 -20.06 -19.50 5.95
C ASP A 33 -18.76 -20.09 6.51
N GLU A 34 -17.86 -20.53 5.61
CA GLU A 34 -16.54 -21.07 5.95
C GLU A 34 -15.44 -20.01 5.88
N ASP A 35 -15.81 -18.74 5.64
CA ASP A 35 -14.84 -17.64 5.49
C ASP A 35 -14.13 -17.33 6.81
N GLU A 36 -12.84 -17.11 6.69
CA GLU A 36 -11.96 -16.81 7.82
C GLU A 36 -11.96 -15.32 8.13
N LEU A 37 -12.19 -14.95 9.41
CA LEU A 37 -11.97 -13.58 9.88
C LEU A 37 -10.47 -13.32 10.01
N ILE A 38 -9.97 -12.34 9.27
CA ILE A 38 -8.56 -11.98 9.24
C ILE A 38 -8.26 -10.81 10.17
N TYR A 39 -9.15 -9.79 10.20
CA TYR A 39 -8.99 -8.63 11.05
C TYR A 39 -10.33 -7.92 11.29
N GLU A 40 -10.51 -7.43 12.49
CA GLU A 40 -11.58 -6.49 12.86
C GLU A 40 -11.10 -5.57 14.00
N ASN A 41 -11.70 -4.40 14.13
CA ASN A 41 -11.50 -3.52 15.28
C ASN A 41 -12.83 -2.84 15.66
N PRO A 42 -13.64 -3.44 16.57
CA PRO A 42 -14.91 -2.91 16.97
C PRO A 42 -14.83 -1.57 17.70
N GLU A 43 -13.68 -1.21 18.26
CA GLU A 43 -13.45 0.07 18.94
C GLU A 43 -13.33 1.24 17.97
N GLN A 44 -13.09 0.94 16.68
CA GLN A 44 -12.91 1.92 15.61
C GLN A 44 -13.89 1.65 14.45
N PRO A 45 -15.18 1.95 14.63
CA PRO A 45 -16.25 1.52 13.72
C PRO A 45 -16.14 2.11 12.31
N ARG A 46 -15.44 3.25 12.14
CA ARG A 46 -15.28 3.92 10.85
C ARG A 46 -14.02 3.53 10.08
N TRP A 47 -13.15 2.72 10.67
CA TRP A 47 -11.95 2.28 9.98
C TRP A 47 -12.29 1.34 8.83
N GLY A 48 -11.58 1.50 7.73
CA GLY A 48 -11.65 0.62 6.56
C GLY A 48 -10.34 -0.14 6.39
N TRP A 49 -10.41 -1.28 5.71
CA TRP A 49 -9.26 -2.18 5.55
C TRP A 49 -8.95 -2.44 4.10
N SER A 50 -7.68 -2.38 3.72
CA SER A 50 -7.18 -3.03 2.51
C SER A 50 -5.96 -3.87 2.85
N ILE A 51 -5.78 -4.98 2.15
CA ILE A 51 -4.70 -5.91 2.40
C ILE A 51 -3.90 -6.17 1.14
N SER A 52 -2.59 -6.15 1.28
CA SER A 52 -1.62 -6.60 0.27
C SER A 52 -0.80 -7.76 0.82
N ILE A 53 -0.26 -8.56 -0.06
CA ILE A 53 0.59 -9.70 0.29
C ILE A 53 1.96 -9.46 -0.33
N SER A 54 3.02 -9.71 0.44
CA SER A 54 4.38 -9.64 -0.07
C SER A 54 4.63 -10.66 -1.17
N GLU A 55 5.57 -10.38 -2.11
CA GLU A 55 5.86 -11.21 -3.27
C GLU A 55 6.24 -12.66 -2.90
N ASN A 56 6.89 -12.85 -1.76
CA ASN A 56 7.25 -14.16 -1.21
C ASN A 56 6.16 -14.80 -0.34
N ASN A 57 4.98 -14.16 -0.23
CA ASN A 57 3.87 -14.55 0.65
C ASN A 57 4.23 -14.63 2.15
N ALA A 58 5.34 -14.04 2.59
CA ALA A 58 5.76 -14.09 3.99
C ALA A 58 5.04 -13.07 4.88
N HIS A 59 4.56 -11.97 4.30
CA HIS A 59 3.97 -10.86 5.05
C HIS A 59 2.63 -10.44 4.46
N LYS A 60 1.68 -10.15 5.36
CA LYS A 60 0.42 -9.48 5.06
C LYS A 60 0.54 -8.02 5.49
N ILE A 61 0.25 -7.10 4.58
CA ILE A 61 0.32 -5.66 4.77
C ILE A 61 -1.10 -5.12 4.84
N LEU A 62 -1.52 -4.71 6.02
CA LEU A 62 -2.84 -4.13 6.27
C LEU A 62 -2.73 -2.61 6.23
N SER A 63 -3.40 -1.98 5.27
CA SER A 63 -3.59 -0.55 5.22
C SER A 63 -4.94 -0.21 5.85
N ILE A 64 -4.94 0.75 6.78
CA ILE A 64 -6.11 1.15 7.56
C ILE A 64 -6.44 2.60 7.27
N SER A 65 -7.61 2.83 6.68
CA SER A 65 -8.17 4.17 6.44
C SER A 65 -9.13 4.58 7.55
N ASP A 66 -9.32 5.89 7.74
CA ASP A 66 -10.28 6.46 8.67
C ASP A 66 -11.22 7.42 7.92
N GLY A 67 -12.35 6.90 7.48
CA GLY A 67 -13.31 7.64 6.67
C GLY A 67 -12.69 8.15 5.36
N THR A 68 -12.70 9.49 5.17
CA THR A 68 -12.15 10.17 3.98
C THR A 68 -10.76 10.77 4.18
N GLU A 69 -10.09 10.45 5.30
CA GLU A 69 -8.72 10.89 5.55
C GLU A 69 -7.78 10.25 4.52
N GLU A 70 -6.93 11.08 3.89
CA GLU A 70 -5.96 10.61 2.90
C GLU A 70 -4.81 9.83 3.54
N LYS A 71 -4.47 10.17 4.79
CA LYS A 71 -3.44 9.46 5.55
C LYS A 71 -3.98 8.14 6.09
N ASN A 72 -3.10 7.18 6.23
CA ASN A 72 -3.48 5.84 6.67
C ASN A 72 -2.47 5.27 7.68
N ARG A 73 -2.86 4.17 8.31
CA ARG A 73 -1.99 3.36 9.18
C ARG A 73 -1.54 2.12 8.43
N ILE A 74 -0.38 1.59 8.81
CA ILE A 74 0.15 0.34 8.24
C ILE A 74 0.45 -0.63 9.37
N TYR A 75 -0.17 -1.80 9.29
CA TYR A 75 0.09 -2.91 10.19
C TYR A 75 0.61 -4.10 9.37
N ILE A 76 1.55 -4.85 9.95
CA ILE A 76 2.18 -6.00 9.29
C ILE A 76 1.92 -7.27 10.10
N LYS A 77 1.59 -8.35 9.41
CA LYS A 77 1.55 -9.69 10.00
C LYS A 77 2.46 -10.61 9.20
N SER A 78 3.51 -11.12 9.83
CA SER A 78 4.34 -12.19 9.27
C SER A 78 3.67 -13.55 9.47
N ASN A 79 4.03 -14.54 8.66
CA ASN A 79 3.41 -15.87 8.72
C ASN A 79 3.65 -16.61 10.06
N ASP A 80 4.74 -16.27 10.75
CA ASP A 80 5.10 -16.79 12.07
C ASP A 80 4.50 -15.97 13.23
N SER A 81 3.72 -14.92 12.93
CA SER A 81 3.04 -14.06 13.89
C SER A 81 1.55 -14.37 13.97
N GLU A 82 0.98 -14.37 15.17
CA GLU A 82 -0.47 -14.51 15.37
C GLU A 82 -1.23 -13.22 15.09
N ASN A 83 -0.60 -12.06 15.31
CA ASN A 83 -1.26 -10.76 15.27
C ASN A 83 -0.63 -9.82 14.24
N PHE A 84 -1.40 -8.83 13.80
CA PHE A 84 -0.90 -7.68 13.09
C PHE A 84 -0.16 -6.74 14.05
N ILE A 85 1.03 -6.30 13.67
CA ILE A 85 1.88 -5.38 14.43
C ILE A 85 1.78 -4.00 13.79
N PRO A 86 1.43 -2.94 14.52
CA PRO A 86 1.44 -1.58 14.01
C PRO A 86 2.87 -1.14 13.71
N VAL A 87 3.15 -0.74 12.47
CA VAL A 87 4.42 -0.16 12.05
C VAL A 87 4.30 1.33 11.73
N ILE A 88 3.09 1.78 11.39
CA ILE A 88 2.63 3.17 11.37
C ILE A 88 1.25 3.16 12.01
N ASP A 89 1.10 3.73 13.20
CA ASP A 89 -0.15 3.75 13.96
C ASP A 89 -0.80 5.15 14.04
N GLU A 90 -0.10 6.17 13.60
CA GLU A 90 -0.59 7.55 13.56
C GLU A 90 -0.85 7.98 12.11
N LEU A 91 -1.77 8.92 11.91
CA LEU A 91 -2.09 9.50 10.60
C LEU A 91 -1.05 10.58 10.22
N ILE A 92 0.20 10.18 10.02
CA ILE A 92 1.33 11.07 9.74
C ILE A 92 1.61 11.27 8.24
N GLY A 93 1.10 10.37 7.38
CA GLY A 93 1.24 10.43 5.93
C GLY A 93 0.37 9.39 5.23
N GLU A 94 0.26 9.51 3.94
CA GLU A 94 -0.24 8.44 3.08
C GLU A 94 0.87 7.41 2.86
N TYR A 95 0.53 6.13 2.92
CA TYR A 95 1.44 5.01 2.65
C TYR A 95 0.78 4.02 1.69
N GLY A 96 1.35 3.86 0.51
CA GLY A 96 0.93 2.88 -0.50
C GLY A 96 1.99 1.79 -0.66
N TYR A 97 1.62 0.53 -0.37
CA TYR A 97 2.51 -0.60 -0.64
C TYR A 97 2.75 -0.73 -2.15
N ILE A 98 4.03 -0.86 -2.54
CA ILE A 98 4.44 -0.97 -3.96
C ILE A 98 4.79 -2.42 -4.29
N THR A 99 5.75 -2.99 -3.57
CA THR A 99 6.29 -4.36 -3.77
C THR A 99 7.12 -4.79 -2.58
N SER A 100 7.68 -6.01 -2.64
CA SER A 100 8.68 -6.48 -1.69
C SER A 100 9.80 -7.27 -2.37
N LYS A 101 10.98 -7.26 -1.74
CA LYS A 101 12.11 -8.14 -2.09
C LYS A 101 12.61 -8.82 -0.82
N GLY A 102 12.28 -10.10 -0.67
CA GLY A 102 12.49 -10.79 0.61
C GLY A 102 11.72 -10.12 1.75
N ASP A 103 12.43 -9.75 2.81
CA ASP A 103 11.88 -9.08 3.99
C ASP A 103 11.96 -7.55 3.92
N VAL A 104 12.17 -6.98 2.74
CA VAL A 104 12.15 -5.55 2.47
C VAL A 104 10.87 -5.21 1.72
N LEU A 105 10.01 -4.39 2.32
CA LEU A 105 8.75 -3.91 1.76
C LEU A 105 8.92 -2.46 1.31
N PHE A 106 8.56 -2.16 0.06
CA PHE A 106 8.66 -0.81 -0.52
C PHE A 106 7.32 -0.11 -0.50
N PHE A 107 7.35 1.17 -0.12
CA PHE A 107 6.17 2.02 -0.01
C PHE A 107 6.38 3.37 -0.69
N TYR A 108 5.35 3.86 -1.36
CA TYR A 108 5.16 5.28 -1.56
C TYR A 108 4.75 5.92 -0.23
N SER A 109 5.23 7.13 0.08
CA SER A 109 4.81 7.84 1.29
C SER A 109 4.84 9.35 1.11
N THR A 110 3.88 10.04 1.78
CA THR A 110 3.85 11.50 1.90
C THR A 110 4.31 12.01 3.27
N GLU A 111 4.77 11.11 4.14
CA GLU A 111 5.29 11.49 5.47
C GLU A 111 6.50 12.41 5.34
N ASN A 112 6.37 13.67 5.85
CA ASN A 112 7.37 14.74 5.70
C ASN A 112 7.84 14.95 4.25
N ALA A 113 7.01 14.63 3.26
CA ALA A 113 7.32 14.66 1.83
C ALA A 113 6.03 14.90 1.02
N PRO A 114 5.48 16.14 0.99
CA PRO A 114 4.20 16.42 0.33
C PRO A 114 4.18 16.09 -1.18
N ASN A 115 5.33 16.08 -1.85
CA ASN A 115 5.45 15.65 -3.25
C ASN A 115 5.62 14.12 -3.39
N GLY A 116 5.72 13.40 -2.29
CA GLY A 116 5.92 11.96 -2.23
C GLY A 116 7.40 11.54 -2.25
N LYS A 117 7.65 10.41 -1.63
CA LYS A 117 8.94 9.71 -1.57
C LYS A 117 8.73 8.21 -1.70
N VAL A 118 9.81 7.46 -1.92
CA VAL A 118 9.81 6.00 -1.80
C VAL A 118 10.61 5.60 -0.56
N SER A 119 9.98 4.84 0.32
CA SER A 119 10.59 4.33 1.55
C SER A 119 10.58 2.81 1.54
N ALA A 120 11.49 2.20 2.28
CA ALA A 120 11.56 0.76 2.51
C ALA A 120 11.43 0.45 4.00
N LEU A 121 10.61 -0.54 4.31
CA LEU A 121 10.50 -1.15 5.64
C LEU A 121 11.24 -2.48 5.62
N THR A 122 12.33 -2.59 6.36
CA THR A 122 13.07 -3.85 6.54
C THR A 122 12.56 -4.57 7.78
N ILE A 123 12.16 -5.83 7.61
CA ILE A 123 11.70 -6.70 8.70
C ILE A 123 12.84 -7.67 9.02
N LYS A 124 13.36 -7.62 10.23
CA LYS A 124 14.47 -8.50 10.63
C LYS A 124 14.40 -8.83 12.12
N ASN A 125 14.30 -10.12 12.44
CA ASN A 125 14.28 -10.60 13.84
C ASN A 125 13.23 -9.89 14.72
N GLY A 126 12.04 -9.64 14.18
CA GLY A 126 10.95 -8.93 14.88
C GLY A 126 11.15 -7.42 15.00
N SER A 127 12.20 -6.87 14.38
CA SER A 127 12.42 -5.42 14.29
C SER A 127 11.93 -4.88 12.95
N TYR A 128 11.40 -3.66 12.96
CA TYR A 128 10.85 -2.95 11.81
C TYR A 128 11.62 -1.65 11.64
N VAL A 129 12.39 -1.52 10.54
CA VAL A 129 13.28 -0.37 10.32
C VAL A 129 12.93 0.30 9.01
N TRP A 130 12.52 1.57 9.09
CA TRP A 130 12.23 2.41 7.93
C TRP A 130 13.48 3.13 7.44
N ASN A 131 13.66 3.16 6.11
CA ASN A 131 14.69 3.93 5.43
C ASN A 131 14.10 4.59 4.18
N ASN A 132 14.55 5.80 3.85
CA ASN A 132 14.27 6.38 2.55
C ASN A 132 15.08 5.65 1.47
N VAL A 133 14.45 5.37 0.35
CA VAL A 133 15.07 4.80 -0.87
C VAL A 133 15.22 5.89 -1.91
N ILE A 134 14.15 6.65 -2.15
CA ILE A 134 14.15 7.81 -3.04
C ILE A 134 13.52 8.96 -2.28
N ASP A 135 14.31 10.00 -2.01
CA ASP A 135 13.85 11.18 -1.30
C ASP A 135 12.86 12.00 -2.14
N GLU A 136 12.11 12.86 -1.45
CA GLU A 136 11.24 13.84 -2.09
C GLU A 136 12.01 14.70 -3.08
N SER A 137 11.38 15.04 -4.19
CA SER A 137 11.86 16.00 -5.19
C SER A 137 10.95 17.22 -5.27
N ASP A 138 11.36 18.23 -6.04
CA ASP A 138 10.53 19.40 -6.34
C ASP A 138 9.26 19.08 -7.13
N PHE A 139 9.13 17.84 -7.63
CA PHE A 139 8.03 17.38 -8.45
C PHE A 139 7.22 16.31 -7.74
N ALA A 140 5.88 16.45 -7.81
CA ALA A 140 4.99 15.48 -7.22
C ALA A 140 5.06 14.12 -7.93
N ILE A 141 5.16 13.06 -7.16
CA ILE A 141 5.04 11.70 -7.65
C ILE A 141 3.57 11.44 -7.99
N ARG A 142 3.30 11.10 -9.25
CA ARG A 142 1.98 10.68 -9.73
C ARG A 142 1.76 9.17 -9.56
N SER A 143 2.80 8.38 -9.83
CA SER A 143 2.77 6.94 -9.64
C SER A 143 4.17 6.37 -9.47
N VAL A 144 4.25 5.27 -8.73
CA VAL A 144 5.45 4.44 -8.58
C VAL A 144 5.07 3.02 -9.01
N ASN A 145 5.90 2.40 -9.82
CA ASN A 145 5.73 1.04 -10.29
C ASN A 145 7.07 0.30 -10.24
N ILE A 146 7.02 -1.02 -10.19
CA ILE A 146 8.21 -1.86 -10.30
C ILE A 146 8.13 -2.63 -11.60
N VAL A 147 9.22 -2.59 -12.36
CA VAL A 147 9.36 -3.33 -13.61
C VAL A 147 10.78 -3.91 -13.68
N ASN A 148 10.87 -5.23 -13.65
CA ASN A 148 12.16 -5.94 -13.75
C ASN A 148 13.23 -5.38 -12.80
N GLU A 149 12.98 -5.44 -11.50
CA GLU A 149 13.84 -4.92 -10.42
C GLU A 149 14.23 -3.43 -10.56
N LYS A 150 13.41 -2.63 -11.23
CA LYS A 150 13.61 -1.18 -11.33
C LYS A 150 12.39 -0.45 -10.79
N ILE A 151 12.64 0.58 -10.02
CA ILE A 151 11.61 1.53 -9.58
C ILE A 151 11.39 2.53 -10.72
N VAL A 152 10.17 2.58 -11.24
CA VAL A 152 9.74 3.49 -12.29
C VAL A 152 8.85 4.56 -11.66
N ILE A 153 9.30 5.79 -11.62
CA ILE A 153 8.54 6.90 -11.07
C ILE A 153 8.06 7.82 -12.19
N ASN A 154 6.76 8.07 -12.17
CA ASN A 154 6.15 9.11 -12.97
C ASN A 154 5.97 10.37 -12.13
N TYR A 155 6.76 11.39 -12.42
CA TYR A 155 6.61 12.72 -11.84
C TYR A 155 5.70 13.59 -12.72
N LEU A 156 4.91 14.46 -12.08
CA LEU A 156 4.13 15.48 -12.77
C LEU A 156 4.89 16.81 -12.71
N VAL A 157 5.30 17.31 -13.88
CA VAL A 157 6.04 18.55 -14.03
C VAL A 157 5.30 19.44 -15.03
N ASP A 158 4.75 20.55 -14.58
CA ASP A 158 3.97 21.46 -15.42
C ASP A 158 2.92 20.72 -16.30
N THR A 159 2.16 19.80 -15.67
CA THR A 159 1.16 18.93 -16.32
C THR A 159 1.73 17.86 -17.27
N ILE A 160 3.04 17.75 -17.40
CA ILE A 160 3.72 16.78 -18.27
C ILE A 160 4.32 15.66 -17.41
N SER A 161 4.18 14.42 -17.88
CA SER A 161 4.84 13.26 -17.23
C SER A 161 6.35 13.31 -17.48
N LYS A 162 7.12 13.14 -16.40
CA LYS A 162 8.57 12.84 -16.45
C LYS A 162 8.80 11.50 -15.80
N ILE A 163 9.24 10.53 -16.59
CA ILE A 163 9.48 9.18 -16.11
C ILE A 163 10.97 9.00 -15.82
N LYS A 164 11.28 8.58 -14.59
CA LYS A 164 12.63 8.24 -14.16
C LYS A 164 12.71 6.79 -13.72
N PHE A 165 13.83 6.16 -14.02
CA PHE A 165 14.16 4.80 -13.62
C PHE A 165 15.24 4.82 -12.55
N PHE A 166 15.03 4.02 -11.51
CA PHE A 166 15.97 3.84 -10.42
C PHE A 166 16.18 2.34 -10.20
N ASP A 167 17.32 1.97 -9.62
CA ASP A 167 17.47 0.63 -9.07
C ASP A 167 16.71 0.48 -7.74
N MET A 168 16.73 -0.73 -7.16
CA MET A 168 16.04 -0.99 -5.88
C MET A 168 16.72 -0.34 -4.68
N ASP A 169 17.93 0.18 -4.82
CA ASP A 169 18.65 0.94 -3.81
C ASP A 169 18.42 2.46 -3.94
N GLY A 170 17.64 2.89 -4.94
CA GLY A 170 17.27 4.28 -5.19
C GLY A 170 18.28 5.05 -6.04
N ASN A 171 19.28 4.39 -6.64
CA ASN A 171 20.20 5.07 -7.54
C ASN A 171 19.51 5.35 -8.88
N HIS A 172 19.60 6.59 -9.35
CA HIS A 172 19.06 6.98 -10.64
C HIS A 172 19.78 6.26 -11.79
N LEU A 173 19.02 5.62 -12.67
CA LEU A 173 19.55 4.88 -13.82
C LEU A 173 19.42 5.67 -15.12
N SER A 174 18.22 6.19 -15.40
CA SER A 174 17.93 6.92 -16.65
C SER A 174 16.59 7.65 -16.58
N ASP A 175 16.40 8.59 -17.49
CA ASP A 175 15.12 9.24 -17.77
C ASP A 175 14.52 8.69 -19.06
N PHE A 176 13.20 8.53 -19.10
CA PHE A 176 12.51 8.29 -20.36
C PHE A 176 12.35 9.63 -21.11
N LYS A 177 12.82 9.65 -22.35
CA LYS A 177 12.70 10.84 -23.21
C LYS A 177 11.45 10.73 -24.08
N PHE A 178 10.58 11.73 -23.97
CA PHE A 178 9.43 11.88 -24.83
C PHE A 178 9.79 12.78 -26.02
N GLU A 179 9.25 12.45 -27.19
CA GLU A 179 9.34 13.32 -28.37
C GLU A 179 8.31 14.46 -28.34
N LEU A 180 7.20 14.24 -27.65
CA LEU A 180 6.08 15.19 -27.54
C LEU A 180 5.72 15.41 -26.07
N ALA A 181 5.25 16.61 -25.72
CA ALA A 181 4.69 16.91 -24.41
C ALA A 181 3.37 16.14 -24.21
N GLY A 182 3.20 15.52 -23.04
CA GLY A 182 1.98 14.79 -22.73
C GLY A 182 2.03 14.10 -21.37
N THR A 183 0.96 13.39 -21.05
CA THR A 183 0.89 12.53 -19.87
C THR A 183 1.00 11.07 -20.26
N MET A 184 1.69 10.30 -19.44
CA MET A 184 1.87 8.85 -19.62
C MET A 184 1.37 8.10 -18.38
N GLY A 185 0.89 6.88 -18.61
CA GLY A 185 0.48 5.95 -17.55
C GLY A 185 0.60 4.51 -18.04
N GLY A 186 0.22 3.55 -17.18
CA GLY A 186 0.15 2.14 -17.56
C GLY A 186 1.47 1.39 -17.51
N PHE A 187 2.45 1.87 -16.74
CA PHE A 187 3.60 1.03 -16.39
C PHE A 187 3.14 -0.10 -15.50
N GLY A 188 3.23 -1.32 -16.00
CA GLY A 188 2.87 -2.53 -15.29
C GLY A 188 3.98 -3.56 -15.43
N GLY A 189 4.17 -4.35 -14.39
CA GLY A 189 5.20 -5.39 -14.34
C GLY A 189 5.28 -5.96 -12.93
N GLY A 190 6.25 -6.82 -12.71
CA GLY A 190 6.59 -7.38 -11.41
C GLY A 190 8.07 -7.15 -11.10
N ILE A 191 8.49 -7.69 -9.95
CA ILE A 191 9.88 -7.62 -9.53
C ILE A 191 10.78 -8.52 -10.39
N ASN A 192 10.18 -9.51 -11.09
CA ASN A 192 10.85 -10.42 -12.03
C ASN A 192 10.38 -10.17 -13.46
#